data_3d9cee02783cbca7326abc7f595a88e4
#
_entry.id   3d9cee02783cbca7326abc7f595a88e4
#
_cell.length_a   1.000
_cell.length_b   1.000
_cell.length_c   1.000
_cell.angle_alpha   90.00
_cell.angle_beta   90.00
_cell.angle_gamma   90.00
#
_symmetry.space_group_name_H-M   'P 1'
#
loop_
_entity.id
_entity.type
_entity.pdbx_description
1 polymer ?
#
loop_
_entity_poly.entity_id
_entity_poly.type
_entity_poly.pdbx_seq_one_letter_code
_entity_poly.pdbx_strand_id
1 'polypeptide(L)'
;ILYGKLNKEELERFDKAIGELWDKNLFFDDRDSSNIDVILASIRNMKAKYDIDGAVVDYLQILSVNRGSRNTTDEQLMGDAARRLKNLAKELGIWIMALSQLSRNQDSPVPTMQRLRSSGQIAEAADVVLLIYRPEAYDKKFPEPYTNTDTHGTALINITKGRNIGLSKFICKFDAPCTYFYDDDCIGQYMPAKEDDSPF
;
A
#
# COMPACT_ATOMS: atom_id res chain seq x y z
N ILE A 1 -22.45 5.16 6.13
CA ILE A 1 -22.98 4.14 5.18
C ILE A 1 -23.14 2.77 5.87
N LEU A 2 -22.24 2.35 6.75
CA LEU A 2 -22.26 1.06 7.45
C LEU A 2 -23.59 0.74 8.19
N TYR A 3 -24.38 1.75 8.54
CA TYR A 3 -25.64 1.56 9.29
C TYR A 3 -26.91 1.91 8.51
N GLY A 4 -26.81 2.24 7.22
CA GLY A 4 -27.94 2.47 6.34
C GLY A 4 -28.88 3.63 6.72
N LYS A 5 -28.41 4.57 7.53
CA LYS A 5 -29.21 5.70 8.03
C LYS A 5 -28.52 7.01 7.67
N LEU A 6 -28.63 7.39 6.40
CA LEU A 6 -28.25 8.72 5.95
C LEU A 6 -29.45 9.65 6.08
N ASN A 7 -29.23 10.85 6.60
CA ASN A 7 -30.23 11.92 6.51
C ASN A 7 -30.24 12.50 5.07
N LYS A 8 -31.19 13.40 4.78
CA LYS A 8 -31.36 13.93 3.42
C LYS A 8 -30.10 14.68 2.93
N GLU A 9 -29.49 15.48 3.77
CA GLU A 9 -28.28 16.25 3.43
C GLU A 9 -27.06 15.33 3.20
N GLU A 10 -26.92 14.28 4.00
CA GLU A 10 -25.87 13.26 3.81
C GLU A 10 -26.08 12.48 2.51
N LEU A 11 -27.33 12.18 2.16
CA LEU A 11 -27.65 11.52 0.91
C LEU A 11 -27.31 12.39 -0.30
N GLU A 12 -27.69 13.68 -0.28
CA GLU A 12 -27.36 14.63 -1.34
C GLU A 12 -25.82 14.79 -1.51
N ARG A 13 -25.08 14.84 -0.40
CA ARG A 13 -23.60 14.87 -0.43
C ARG A 13 -23.01 13.58 -0.99
N PHE A 14 -23.60 12.45 -0.66
CA PHE A 14 -23.18 11.14 -1.17
C PHE A 14 -23.41 11.04 -2.68
N ASP A 15 -24.60 11.42 -3.16
CA ASP A 15 -24.92 11.40 -4.59
C ASP A 15 -24.02 12.33 -5.40
N LYS A 16 -23.72 13.51 -4.85
CA LYS A 16 -22.77 14.44 -5.46
C LYS A 16 -21.37 13.82 -5.56
N ALA A 17 -20.87 13.20 -4.48
CA ALA A 17 -19.56 12.57 -4.45
C ALA A 17 -19.47 11.37 -5.44
N ILE A 18 -20.55 10.59 -5.57
CA ILE A 18 -20.63 9.53 -6.58
C ILE A 18 -20.57 10.13 -8.00
N GLY A 19 -21.29 11.22 -8.25
CA GLY A 19 -21.25 11.90 -9.54
C GLY A 19 -19.82 12.38 -9.90
N GLU A 20 -19.11 12.94 -8.94
CA GLU A 20 -17.71 13.35 -9.12
C GLU A 20 -16.76 12.18 -9.38
N LEU A 21 -17.02 10.99 -8.79
CA LEU A 21 -16.23 9.78 -9.03
C LEU A 21 -16.53 9.17 -10.40
N TRP A 22 -17.76 9.27 -10.86
CA TRP A 22 -18.18 8.68 -12.14
C TRP A 22 -17.44 9.26 -13.35
N ASP A 23 -17.06 10.53 -13.25
CA ASP A 23 -16.30 11.24 -14.28
C ASP A 23 -14.78 11.01 -14.20
N LYS A 24 -14.30 10.22 -13.21
CA LYS A 24 -12.87 9.91 -13.09
C LYS A 24 -12.49 8.68 -13.92
N ASN A 25 -11.27 8.68 -14.43
CA ASN A 25 -10.68 7.53 -15.11
C ASN A 25 -10.25 6.46 -14.09
N LEU A 26 -11.24 5.94 -13.33
CA LEU A 26 -11.06 4.92 -12.31
C LEU A 26 -11.82 3.67 -12.71
N PHE A 27 -11.12 2.57 -12.88
CA PHE A 27 -11.65 1.30 -13.33
C PHE A 27 -11.45 0.24 -12.25
N PHE A 28 -12.48 -0.56 -11.99
CA PHE A 28 -12.44 -1.64 -11.02
C PHE A 28 -12.48 -3.00 -11.71
N ASP A 29 -11.64 -3.92 -11.26
CA ASP A 29 -11.71 -5.34 -11.62
C ASP A 29 -12.01 -6.12 -10.34
N ASP A 30 -13.28 -6.46 -10.15
CA ASP A 30 -13.83 -7.19 -9.00
C ASP A 30 -14.02 -8.69 -9.30
N ARG A 31 -13.43 -9.19 -10.38
CA ARG A 31 -13.54 -10.62 -10.72
C ARG A 31 -12.90 -11.48 -9.64
N ASP A 32 -13.59 -12.53 -9.28
CA ASP A 32 -13.14 -13.51 -8.29
C ASP A 32 -12.00 -14.38 -8.86
N SER A 33 -10.80 -13.79 -8.93
CA SER A 33 -9.60 -14.50 -9.36
C SER A 33 -8.38 -14.05 -8.55
N SER A 34 -7.79 -15.00 -7.87
CA SER A 34 -6.50 -14.83 -7.20
C SER A 34 -5.30 -15.24 -8.06
N ASN A 35 -5.53 -15.76 -9.28
CA ASN A 35 -4.44 -16.20 -10.16
C ASN A 35 -3.69 -15.01 -10.74
N ILE A 36 -2.39 -14.94 -10.49
CA ILE A 36 -1.52 -13.85 -10.97
C ILE A 36 -1.53 -13.72 -12.50
N ASP A 37 -1.64 -14.82 -13.27
CA ASP A 37 -1.69 -14.75 -14.73
C ASP A 37 -2.95 -14.01 -15.22
N VAL A 38 -4.09 -14.23 -14.56
CA VAL A 38 -5.35 -13.56 -14.86
C VAL A 38 -5.25 -12.07 -14.54
N ILE A 39 -4.62 -11.71 -13.41
CA ILE A 39 -4.44 -10.31 -13.00
C ILE A 39 -3.51 -9.57 -13.97
N LEU A 40 -2.40 -10.17 -14.36
CA LEU A 40 -1.49 -9.59 -15.35
C LEU A 40 -2.18 -9.39 -16.72
N ALA A 41 -2.99 -10.37 -17.15
CA ALA A 41 -3.80 -10.25 -18.38
C ALA A 41 -4.85 -9.13 -18.26
N SER A 42 -5.48 -8.99 -17.09
CA SER A 42 -6.44 -7.91 -16.84
C SER A 42 -5.80 -6.53 -16.94
N ILE A 43 -4.65 -6.33 -16.29
CA ILE A 43 -3.93 -5.05 -16.34
C ILE A 43 -3.53 -4.72 -17.80
N ARG A 44 -3.05 -5.70 -18.59
CA ARG A 44 -2.77 -5.50 -20.02
C ARG A 44 -4.01 -5.07 -20.80
N ASN A 45 -5.14 -5.74 -20.56
CA ASN A 45 -6.41 -5.41 -21.21
C ASN A 45 -6.90 -4.00 -20.84
N MET A 46 -6.77 -3.61 -19.56
CA MET A 46 -7.11 -2.26 -19.12
C MET A 46 -6.19 -1.21 -19.74
N LYS A 47 -4.88 -1.48 -19.83
CA LYS A 47 -3.95 -0.59 -20.55
C LYS A 47 -4.32 -0.44 -22.02
N ALA A 48 -4.60 -1.55 -22.70
CA ALA A 48 -4.96 -1.52 -24.12
C ALA A 48 -6.29 -0.81 -24.39
N LYS A 49 -7.28 -0.97 -23.48
CA LYS A 49 -8.64 -0.45 -23.70
C LYS A 49 -8.82 0.97 -23.19
N TYR A 50 -8.23 1.31 -22.07
CA TYR A 50 -8.48 2.56 -21.34
C TYR A 50 -7.23 3.44 -21.20
N ASP A 51 -6.07 2.97 -21.68
CA ASP A 51 -4.77 3.64 -21.57
C ASP A 51 -4.43 4.09 -20.13
N ILE A 52 -4.64 3.21 -19.17
CA ILE A 52 -4.40 3.50 -17.74
C ILE A 52 -2.93 3.88 -17.50
N ASP A 53 -2.68 4.81 -16.57
CA ASP A 53 -1.34 5.23 -16.13
C ASP A 53 -0.79 4.36 -15.01
N GLY A 54 -1.65 3.62 -14.32
CA GLY A 54 -1.24 2.77 -13.22
C GLY A 54 -2.29 1.76 -12.79
N ALA A 55 -1.87 0.85 -11.90
CA ALA A 55 -2.74 -0.16 -11.31
C ALA A 55 -2.46 -0.33 -9.82
N VAL A 56 -3.51 -0.58 -9.04
CA VAL A 56 -3.43 -0.97 -7.63
C VAL A 56 -3.84 -2.43 -7.51
N VAL A 57 -3.02 -3.23 -6.83
CA VAL A 57 -3.30 -4.64 -6.53
C VAL A 57 -3.50 -4.80 -5.03
N ASP A 58 -4.72 -5.08 -4.61
CA ASP A 58 -5.11 -5.24 -3.20
C ASP A 58 -5.54 -6.70 -2.96
N TYR A 59 -4.72 -7.51 -2.35
CA TYR A 59 -3.34 -7.41 -1.87
C TYR A 59 -2.55 -8.67 -2.26
N LEU A 60 -1.22 -8.65 -2.14
CA LEU A 60 -0.33 -9.73 -2.64
C LEU A 60 -0.62 -11.11 -2.05
N GLN A 61 -1.06 -11.20 -0.78
CA GLN A 61 -1.23 -12.48 -0.09
C GLN A 61 -2.42 -13.30 -0.57
N ILE A 62 -3.38 -12.69 -1.31
CA ILE A 62 -4.46 -13.47 -1.94
C ILE A 62 -4.05 -14.02 -3.31
N LEU A 63 -2.93 -13.55 -3.86
CA LEU A 63 -2.49 -14.01 -5.17
C LEU A 63 -2.02 -15.45 -5.11
N SER A 64 -2.55 -16.27 -6.00
CA SER A 64 -2.06 -17.61 -6.25
C SER A 64 -1.18 -17.60 -7.49
N VAL A 65 -0.05 -18.26 -7.37
CA VAL A 65 0.82 -18.58 -8.50
C VAL A 65 0.71 -20.08 -8.74
N ASN A 66 0.67 -20.52 -9.98
CA ASN A 66 0.68 -21.93 -10.29
C ASN A 66 1.92 -22.57 -9.66
N ARG A 67 1.70 -23.46 -8.69
CA ARG A 67 2.78 -24.19 -8.02
C ARG A 67 3.43 -25.14 -9.01
N GLY A 68 4.58 -24.73 -9.55
CA GLY A 68 5.37 -25.59 -10.43
C GLY A 68 6.03 -26.78 -9.73
N SER A 69 6.10 -26.74 -8.39
CA SER A 69 6.65 -27.82 -7.54
C SER A 69 5.92 -27.86 -6.20
N ARG A 70 5.79 -29.07 -5.62
CA ARG A 70 5.22 -29.28 -4.29
C ARG A 70 6.01 -28.60 -3.15
N ASN A 71 7.25 -28.19 -3.41
CA ASN A 71 8.16 -27.61 -2.41
C ASN A 71 8.25 -26.08 -2.47
N THR A 72 7.45 -25.39 -3.30
CA THR A 72 7.48 -23.94 -3.38
C THR A 72 6.80 -23.32 -2.16
N THR A 73 7.52 -22.47 -1.43
CA THR A 73 6.98 -21.78 -0.25
C THR A 73 6.07 -20.61 -0.68
N ASP A 74 5.13 -20.21 0.20
CA ASP A 74 4.28 -19.04 -0.05
C ASP A 74 5.13 -17.77 -0.25
N GLU A 75 6.29 -17.72 0.36
CA GLU A 75 7.29 -16.65 0.21
C GLU A 75 7.82 -16.55 -1.21
N GLN A 76 8.21 -17.66 -1.77
CA GLN A 76 8.70 -17.72 -3.16
C GLN A 76 7.60 -17.33 -4.14
N LEU A 77 6.36 -17.75 -3.88
CA LEU A 77 5.21 -17.42 -4.72
C LEU A 77 4.92 -15.91 -4.72
N MET A 78 4.95 -15.27 -3.55
CA MET A 78 4.76 -13.82 -3.45
C MET A 78 5.91 -13.03 -4.07
N GLY A 79 7.15 -13.49 -3.89
CA GLY A 79 8.31 -12.89 -4.55
C GLY A 79 8.23 -12.99 -6.07
N ASP A 80 7.77 -14.13 -6.59
CA ASP A 80 7.53 -14.30 -8.02
C ASP A 80 6.43 -13.37 -8.53
N ALA A 81 5.30 -13.27 -7.82
CA ALA A 81 4.22 -12.37 -8.17
C ALA A 81 4.71 -10.91 -8.21
N ALA A 82 5.49 -10.47 -7.21
CA ALA A 82 6.06 -9.13 -7.17
C ALA A 82 7.00 -8.85 -8.36
N ARG A 83 7.88 -9.80 -8.72
CA ARG A 83 8.75 -9.66 -9.90
C ARG A 83 7.96 -9.60 -11.20
N ARG A 84 6.92 -10.39 -11.33
CA ARG A 84 6.05 -10.38 -12.52
C ARG A 84 5.27 -9.09 -12.67
N LEU A 85 4.73 -8.54 -11.58
CA LEU A 85 4.10 -7.21 -11.57
C LEU A 85 5.12 -6.13 -11.93
N LYS A 86 6.34 -6.19 -11.39
CA LYS A 86 7.42 -5.25 -11.76
C LYS A 86 7.78 -5.31 -13.24
N ASN A 87 7.87 -6.51 -13.82
CA ASN A 87 8.15 -6.69 -15.23
C ASN A 87 7.02 -6.12 -16.10
N LEU A 88 5.76 -6.37 -15.69
CA LEU A 88 4.59 -5.82 -16.37
C LEU A 88 4.56 -4.29 -16.32
N ALA A 89 4.88 -3.69 -15.16
CA ALA A 89 4.97 -2.24 -15.02
C ALA A 89 5.95 -1.63 -16.04
N LYS A 90 7.12 -2.27 -16.20
CA LYS A 90 8.13 -1.86 -17.22
C LYS A 90 7.65 -2.08 -18.65
N GLU A 91 7.02 -3.24 -18.92
CA GLU A 91 6.49 -3.60 -20.24
C GLU A 91 5.47 -2.56 -20.75
N LEU A 92 4.57 -2.15 -19.85
CA LEU A 92 3.45 -1.28 -20.19
C LEU A 92 3.74 0.22 -19.98
N GLY A 93 4.87 0.58 -19.37
CA GLY A 93 5.20 1.96 -19.01
C GLY A 93 4.25 2.57 -18.00
N ILE A 94 3.75 1.78 -17.02
CA ILE A 94 2.82 2.20 -15.98
C ILE A 94 3.43 2.01 -14.59
N TRP A 95 2.89 2.70 -13.58
CA TRP A 95 3.19 2.36 -12.18
C TRP A 95 2.27 1.24 -11.69
N ILE A 96 2.78 0.37 -10.80
CA ILE A 96 1.96 -0.62 -10.10
C ILE A 96 2.20 -0.48 -8.60
N MET A 97 1.12 -0.24 -7.84
CA MET A 97 1.11 -0.25 -6.39
C MET A 97 0.55 -1.59 -5.92
N ALA A 98 1.36 -2.37 -5.22
CA ALA A 98 0.94 -3.64 -4.64
C ALA A 98 0.85 -3.50 -3.11
N LEU A 99 -0.31 -3.75 -2.55
CA LEU A 99 -0.51 -3.76 -1.11
C LEU A 99 -0.02 -5.09 -0.52
N SER A 100 0.59 -5.03 0.64
CA SER A 100 1.09 -6.21 1.34
C SER A 100 0.84 -6.12 2.82
N GLN A 101 0.28 -7.17 3.39
CA GLN A 101 0.06 -7.29 4.81
C GLN A 101 1.35 -7.65 5.53
N LEU A 102 1.63 -6.99 6.65
CA LEU A 102 2.78 -7.31 7.49
C LEU A 102 2.49 -8.53 8.36
N SER A 103 3.52 -9.33 8.65
CA SER A 103 3.44 -10.39 9.65
C SER A 103 3.18 -9.77 11.03
N ARG A 104 2.31 -10.41 11.82
CA ARG A 104 2.08 -9.99 13.20
C ARG A 104 3.34 -10.27 14.02
N ASN A 105 3.81 -9.25 14.75
CA ASN A 105 4.83 -9.40 15.78
C ASN A 105 4.24 -8.93 17.11
N GLN A 106 4.24 -9.81 18.09
CA GLN A 106 3.66 -9.53 19.41
C GLN A 106 4.57 -8.61 20.24
N ASP A 107 5.89 -8.66 20.00
CA ASP A 107 6.87 -7.91 20.80
C ASP A 107 6.95 -6.43 20.39
N SER A 108 6.77 -6.13 19.11
CA SER A 108 6.78 -4.75 18.62
C SER A 108 5.80 -4.55 17.46
N PRO A 109 4.83 -3.62 17.57
CA PRO A 109 3.92 -3.30 16.49
C PRO A 109 4.55 -2.42 15.40
N VAL A 110 5.74 -1.84 15.65
CA VAL A 110 6.41 -0.96 14.68
C VAL A 110 6.73 -1.73 13.40
N PRO A 111 6.28 -1.25 12.24
CA PRO A 111 6.55 -1.89 10.96
C PRO A 111 8.05 -1.85 10.62
N THR A 112 8.56 -2.98 10.15
CA THR A 112 9.93 -3.09 9.60
C THR A 112 9.90 -3.85 8.28
N MET A 113 10.92 -3.67 7.44
CA MET A 113 11.04 -4.45 6.19
C MET A 113 11.06 -5.97 6.46
N GLN A 114 11.66 -6.41 7.56
CA GLN A 114 11.70 -7.83 7.95
C GLN A 114 10.31 -8.42 8.24
N ARG A 115 9.32 -7.57 8.55
CA ARG A 115 7.93 -7.97 8.79
C ARG A 115 7.08 -8.05 7.51
N LEU A 116 7.56 -7.55 6.40
CA LEU A 116 6.98 -7.93 5.13
C LEU A 116 7.12 -9.45 5.03
N ARG A 117 6.01 -10.21 5.12
CA ARG A 117 6.03 -11.67 4.93
C ARG A 117 6.74 -11.96 3.61
N SER A 118 7.81 -12.78 3.67
CA SER A 118 8.66 -13.03 2.51
C SER A 118 9.48 -11.82 2.07
N SER A 119 9.94 -11.07 3.02
CA SER A 119 10.43 -9.68 2.90
C SER A 119 11.56 -9.48 1.89
N GLY A 120 12.49 -10.42 1.76
CA GLY A 120 13.62 -10.27 0.85
C GLY A 120 13.16 -10.09 -0.60
N GLN A 121 12.38 -11.02 -1.12
CA GLN A 121 12.03 -11.07 -2.54
C GLN A 121 11.03 -9.98 -2.98
N ILE A 122 10.03 -9.65 -2.12
CA ILE A 122 9.09 -8.57 -2.41
C ILE A 122 9.82 -7.23 -2.39
N ALA A 123 10.60 -6.98 -1.32
CA ALA A 123 11.37 -5.76 -1.19
C ALA A 123 12.41 -5.62 -2.31
N GLU A 124 13.01 -6.72 -2.75
CA GLU A 124 13.98 -6.75 -3.86
C GLU A 124 13.35 -6.32 -5.19
N ALA A 125 12.14 -6.80 -5.48
CA ALA A 125 11.41 -6.47 -6.71
C ALA A 125 10.92 -5.02 -6.74
N ALA A 126 10.51 -4.44 -5.60
CA ALA A 126 9.96 -3.10 -5.53
C ALA A 126 11.03 -2.01 -5.75
N ASP A 127 10.66 -0.90 -6.39
CA ASP A 127 11.50 0.31 -6.46
C ASP A 127 11.34 1.18 -5.21
N VAL A 128 10.14 1.19 -4.65
CA VAL A 128 9.77 1.94 -3.46
C VAL A 128 9.04 1.00 -2.51
N VAL A 129 9.38 1.07 -1.21
CA VAL A 129 8.65 0.37 -0.14
C VAL A 129 8.23 1.40 0.89
N LEU A 130 6.91 1.52 1.08
CA LEU A 130 6.31 2.34 2.13
C LEU A 130 5.77 1.44 3.24
N LEU A 131 6.11 1.78 4.48
CA LEU A 131 5.53 1.18 5.67
C LEU A 131 4.65 2.21 6.37
N ILE A 132 3.42 1.82 6.73
CA ILE A 132 2.46 2.67 7.41
C ILE A 132 2.32 2.20 8.85
N TYR A 133 2.49 3.11 9.81
CA TYR A 133 2.34 2.81 11.22
C TYR A 133 1.38 3.77 11.91
N ARG A 134 0.36 3.20 12.54
CA ARG A 134 -0.61 3.92 13.36
C ARG A 134 -0.49 3.43 14.80
N PRO A 135 0.32 4.11 15.64
CA PRO A 135 0.56 3.67 17.02
C PRO A 135 -0.69 3.69 17.88
N GLU A 136 -1.64 4.59 17.63
CA GLU A 136 -2.95 4.65 18.29
C GLU A 136 -3.68 3.29 18.28
N ALA A 137 -3.61 2.55 17.18
CA ALA A 137 -4.25 1.25 17.04
C ALA A 137 -3.68 0.16 17.99
N TYR A 138 -2.53 0.44 18.60
CA TYR A 138 -1.78 -0.48 19.46
C TYR A 138 -1.57 0.09 20.87
N ASP A 139 -2.11 1.27 21.19
CA ASP A 139 -1.83 2.00 22.42
C ASP A 139 -0.31 2.16 22.67
N LYS A 140 0.40 2.62 21.64
CA LYS A 140 1.86 2.80 21.63
C LYS A 140 2.22 4.22 21.22
N LYS A 141 3.49 4.58 21.45
CA LYS A 141 4.10 5.82 20.96
C LYS A 141 4.77 5.60 19.61
N PHE A 142 5.06 6.71 18.92
CA PHE A 142 5.94 6.67 17.76
C PHE A 142 7.37 6.30 18.17
N PRO A 143 8.14 5.66 17.27
CA PRO A 143 9.57 5.50 17.46
C PRO A 143 10.32 6.85 17.31
N GLU A 144 11.57 6.89 17.76
CA GLU A 144 12.44 8.05 17.53
C GLU A 144 12.50 8.42 16.02
N PRO A 145 12.55 9.71 15.68
CA PRO A 145 12.58 10.88 16.57
C PRO A 145 11.20 11.44 16.97
N TYR A 146 10.11 10.73 16.69
CA TYR A 146 8.72 11.21 16.84
C TYR A 146 8.05 10.82 18.16
N THR A 147 8.81 10.40 19.18
CA THR A 147 8.28 9.91 20.47
C THR A 147 7.35 10.88 21.21
N ASN A 148 7.53 12.19 20.99
CA ASN A 148 6.73 13.25 21.61
C ASN A 148 5.55 13.71 20.73
N THR A 149 5.36 13.13 19.55
CA THR A 149 4.24 13.49 18.66
C THR A 149 2.97 12.83 19.18
N ASP A 150 1.85 13.56 19.12
CA ASP A 150 0.53 13.01 19.43
C ASP A 150 0.21 11.87 18.46
N THR A 151 -0.24 10.75 19.01
CA THR A 151 -0.57 9.54 18.25
C THR A 151 -2.01 9.52 17.77
N HIS A 152 -2.88 10.37 18.38
CA HIS A 152 -4.30 10.39 18.04
C HIS A 152 -4.53 11.00 16.66
N GLY A 153 -5.24 10.27 15.80
CA GLY A 153 -5.53 10.71 14.44
C GLY A 153 -4.28 10.99 13.58
N THR A 154 -3.18 10.28 13.85
CA THR A 154 -1.91 10.45 13.11
C THR A 154 -1.33 9.11 12.67
N ALA A 155 -0.47 9.16 11.65
CA ALA A 155 0.23 8.00 11.14
C ALA A 155 1.66 8.36 10.73
N LEU A 156 2.58 7.42 10.89
CA LEU A 156 3.94 7.51 10.38
C LEU A 156 4.01 6.80 9.03
N ILE A 157 4.43 7.52 8.01
CA ILE A 157 4.81 6.96 6.71
C ILE A 157 6.34 6.84 6.70
N ASN A 158 6.83 5.63 6.45
CA ASN A 158 8.26 5.35 6.39
C ASN A 158 8.61 4.77 5.02
N ILE A 159 9.34 5.53 4.20
CA ILE A 159 9.92 5.07 2.94
C ILE A 159 11.21 4.35 3.26
N THR A 160 11.13 3.02 3.42
CA THR A 160 12.25 2.16 3.82
C THR A 160 13.10 1.68 2.65
N LYS A 161 12.61 1.85 1.43
CA LYS A 161 13.33 1.65 0.18
C LYS A 161 12.88 2.67 -0.85
N GLY A 162 13.82 3.29 -1.54
CA GLY A 162 13.53 4.24 -2.59
C GLY A 162 14.71 4.33 -3.56
N ARG A 163 14.66 3.58 -4.69
CA ARG A 163 15.79 3.52 -5.63
C ARG A 163 16.21 4.87 -6.19
N ASN A 164 15.25 5.77 -6.42
CA ASN A 164 15.51 7.07 -7.06
C ASN A 164 15.02 8.26 -6.22
N ILE A 165 14.41 8.02 -5.05
CA ILE A 165 13.79 9.06 -4.23
C ILE A 165 14.42 9.18 -2.84
N GLY A 166 15.35 8.27 -2.50
CA GLY A 166 15.95 8.21 -1.17
C GLY A 166 15.02 7.62 -0.11
N LEU A 167 15.48 7.63 1.13
CA LEU A 167 14.73 7.17 2.31
C LEU A 167 14.18 8.37 3.06
N SER A 168 12.96 8.26 3.60
CA SER A 168 12.38 9.32 4.40
C SER A 168 11.32 8.78 5.37
N LYS A 169 11.11 9.55 6.46
CA LYS A 169 10.03 9.29 7.42
C LYS A 169 9.30 10.61 7.67
N PHE A 170 7.98 10.57 7.75
CA PHE A 170 7.18 11.74 8.09
C PHE A 170 5.86 11.33 8.74
N ILE A 171 5.30 12.24 9.53
CA ILE A 171 3.98 12.07 10.14
C ILE A 171 2.94 12.74 9.24
N CYS A 172 1.80 12.09 9.07
CA CYS A 172 0.61 12.66 8.45
C CYS A 172 -0.60 12.50 9.37
N LYS A 173 -1.67 13.22 9.09
CA LYS A 173 -2.97 13.05 9.73
C LYS A 173 -3.71 11.85 9.15
N PHE A 174 -4.54 11.25 9.99
CA PHE A 174 -5.38 10.12 9.61
C PHE A 174 -6.78 10.28 10.17
N ASP A 175 -7.76 10.41 9.30
CA ASP A 175 -9.19 10.40 9.67
C ASP A 175 -9.70 8.94 9.63
N ALA A 176 -9.90 8.37 10.79
CA ALA A 176 -10.29 6.97 10.92
C ALA A 176 -11.70 6.66 10.37
N PRO A 177 -12.74 7.48 10.59
CA PRO A 177 -14.07 7.32 10.00
C PRO A 177 -14.08 7.23 8.48
N CYS A 178 -13.24 8.03 7.81
CA CYS A 178 -13.15 8.09 6.36
C CYS A 178 -11.98 7.29 5.78
N THR A 179 -11.11 6.74 6.63
CA THR A 179 -9.86 6.05 6.25
C THR A 179 -8.97 6.95 5.36
N TYR A 180 -8.93 8.24 5.68
CA TYR A 180 -8.31 9.25 4.84
C TYR A 180 -7.01 9.75 5.47
N PHE A 181 -5.93 9.71 4.68
CA PHE A 181 -4.64 10.30 5.04
C PHE A 181 -4.52 11.68 4.40
N TYR A 182 -4.10 12.67 5.16
CA TYR A 182 -3.90 14.02 4.65
C TYR A 182 -2.70 14.68 5.32
N ASP A 183 -2.15 15.64 4.60
CA ASP A 183 -1.03 16.42 5.09
C ASP A 183 -1.53 17.48 6.07
N ASP A 184 -0.75 17.72 7.12
CA ASP A 184 -0.98 18.83 8.02
C ASP A 184 0.27 19.70 7.97
N ASP A 185 0.15 20.88 7.36
CA ASP A 185 1.25 21.83 7.17
C ASP A 185 1.99 22.17 8.48
N CYS A 186 1.37 21.86 9.62
CA CYS A 186 1.95 22.06 10.95
C CYS A 186 2.82 20.89 11.45
N ILE A 187 2.79 19.71 10.81
CA ILE A 187 3.46 18.49 11.32
C ILE A 187 4.69 18.12 10.48
N GLY A 188 4.82 18.66 9.28
CA GLY A 188 5.78 18.20 8.29
C GLY A 188 7.09 18.94 8.28
N GLN A 189 7.97 18.74 9.24
CA GLN A 189 9.40 18.85 8.91
C GLN A 189 9.84 17.52 8.31
N TYR A 190 10.02 17.51 7.00
CA TYR A 190 10.72 16.42 6.29
C TYR A 190 12.07 16.18 6.94
N MET A 191 12.21 15.03 7.58
CA MET A 191 13.51 14.57 8.09
C MET A 191 14.01 13.49 7.14
N PRO A 192 15.11 13.73 6.41
CA PRO A 192 15.77 12.67 5.66
C PRO A 192 16.17 11.55 6.63
N ALA A 193 15.99 10.30 6.24
CA ALA A 193 16.46 9.17 7.01
C ALA A 193 17.99 9.27 7.19
N LYS A 194 18.50 8.98 8.40
CA LYS A 194 19.93 8.90 8.62
C LYS A 194 20.51 7.75 7.80
N GLU A 195 21.76 7.88 7.35
CA GLU A 195 22.47 6.87 6.55
C GLU A 195 22.51 5.48 7.21
N ASP A 196 22.42 5.43 8.56
CA ASP A 196 22.39 4.18 9.33
C ASP A 196 21.08 3.35 9.18
N ASP A 197 20.04 3.91 8.56
CA ASP A 197 18.81 3.19 8.23
C ASP A 197 18.93 2.41 6.90
N SER A 198 20.14 2.28 6.34
CA SER A 198 20.39 1.47 5.14
C SER A 198 20.00 0.02 5.41
N PRO A 199 19.22 -0.62 4.56
CA PRO A 199 18.76 -2.00 4.75
C PRO A 199 19.84 -3.05 4.40
N PHE A 200 21.10 -2.64 4.15
CA PHE A 200 22.22 -3.53 3.81
C PHE A 200 23.48 -3.17 4.63
#